data_bc53f03016badf01d0ab8a778dc14dbd
#
_entry.id   bc53f03016badf01d0ab8a778dc14dbd
#
_cell.length_a   1.000
_cell.length_b   1.000
_cell.length_c   1.000
_cell.angle_alpha   90.00
_cell.angle_beta   90.00
_cell.angle_gamma   90.00
#
_symmetry.space_group_name_H-M   'P 1'
#
loop_
_entity.id
_entity.type
_entity.pdbx_description
1 polymer ?
#
loop_
_entity_poly.entity_id
_entity_poly.type
_entity_poly.pdbx_seq_one_letter_code
_entity_poly.pdbx_strand_id
1 'polypeptide(L)'
;LGIKWDEGGDKGGEYGPYVQSERFELYKKYAQKLIENGEAYYCFCAAERLERIRKIQTENKMAPGYDRNCRHLTPEEVQKNLAEGKPYVIRLKVQKKKKTVFHDHILGDIVWKNEDISPDPVLLKSDGFPTYHLANIVDDHMMKISHVMRAQEWIPSTPLHVQMYKAFGWQHPEFCHLPMVNGSDGKKLSKRHGSTSLNEFRARGYLPQAIVNYVAMLGCSYEEGKEFYTLDELASLFRLEHLNKAPAVFDYKKLEYYNGNYIRQLSAEELYKWTLPFITGTGDATLEINPENPQPKPNVGPEFSG
;
A
#
# COMPACT_ATOMS: atom_id res chain seq x y z
N LEU A 1 -1.93 19.33 2.15
CA LEU A 1 -1.78 18.98 3.58
C LEU A 1 -0.52 19.57 4.23
N GLY A 2 0.42 20.14 3.46
CA GLY A 2 1.69 20.68 3.98
C GLY A 2 2.75 19.60 4.31
N ILE A 3 2.46 18.33 4.08
CA ILE A 3 3.41 17.23 4.27
C ILE A 3 4.51 17.32 3.22
N LYS A 4 5.76 17.20 3.66
CA LYS A 4 6.95 17.24 2.80
C LYS A 4 7.58 15.85 2.74
N TRP A 5 8.23 15.55 1.63
CA TRP A 5 9.07 14.36 1.42
C TRP A 5 10.37 14.77 0.76
N ASP A 6 11.40 13.97 0.90
CA ASP A 6 12.75 14.31 0.46
C ASP A 6 13.00 13.89 -1.00
N GLU A 7 12.54 12.69 -1.38
CA GLU A 7 12.72 12.10 -2.69
C GLU A 7 11.41 11.50 -3.23
N GLY A 8 11.27 11.46 -4.55
CA GLY A 8 10.11 10.86 -5.20
C GLY A 8 10.00 11.20 -6.69
N GLY A 9 8.96 10.69 -7.34
CA GLY A 9 8.76 10.83 -8.78
C GLY A 9 8.61 12.27 -9.29
N ASP A 10 8.17 13.17 -8.43
CA ASP A 10 7.98 14.60 -8.71
C ASP A 10 9.18 15.47 -8.32
N LYS A 11 10.00 15.01 -7.38
CA LYS A 11 11.20 15.70 -6.90
C LYS A 11 12.50 15.17 -7.47
N GLY A 12 12.51 13.92 -7.91
CA GLY A 12 13.74 13.19 -8.15
C GLY A 12 14.46 12.84 -6.85
N GLY A 13 15.79 12.59 -6.93
CA GLY A 13 16.66 12.23 -5.82
C GLY A 13 17.79 11.31 -6.24
N GLU A 14 18.61 10.90 -5.27
CA GLU A 14 19.81 10.10 -5.49
C GLU A 14 19.50 8.68 -6.00
N TYR A 15 18.38 8.11 -5.60
CA TYR A 15 18.02 6.71 -5.88
C TYR A 15 17.07 6.52 -7.07
N GLY A 16 16.89 7.55 -7.89
CA GLY A 16 16.06 7.50 -9.09
C GLY A 16 16.52 6.49 -10.16
N PRO A 17 15.70 6.32 -11.21
CA PRO A 17 14.36 6.86 -11.40
C PRO A 17 13.33 6.25 -10.44
N TYR A 18 12.27 7.01 -10.08
CA TYR A 18 11.25 6.59 -9.11
C TYR A 18 9.98 6.05 -9.76
N VAL A 19 9.90 6.08 -11.09
CA VAL A 19 8.76 5.57 -11.86
C VAL A 19 9.09 4.15 -12.33
N GLN A 20 8.26 3.17 -11.97
CA GLN A 20 8.53 1.76 -12.26
C GLN A 20 8.69 1.47 -13.76
N SER A 21 7.96 2.18 -14.66
CA SER A 21 8.10 2.02 -16.09
C SER A 21 9.49 2.39 -16.64
N GLU A 22 10.26 3.17 -15.90
CA GLU A 22 11.63 3.55 -16.27
C GLU A 22 12.69 2.57 -15.74
N ARG A 23 12.27 1.53 -15.02
CA ARG A 23 13.13 0.57 -14.30
C ARG A 23 13.05 -0.86 -14.83
N PHE A 24 12.43 -1.10 -15.98
CA PHE A 24 12.18 -2.46 -16.49
C PHE A 24 13.45 -3.30 -16.64
N GLU A 25 14.52 -2.73 -17.16
CA GLU A 25 15.78 -3.44 -17.33
C GLU A 25 16.40 -3.86 -15.99
N LEU A 26 16.18 -3.06 -14.94
CA LEU A 26 16.59 -3.40 -13.58
C LEU A 26 15.86 -4.66 -13.09
N TYR A 27 14.56 -4.72 -13.27
CA TYR A 27 13.76 -5.88 -12.84
C TYR A 27 14.12 -7.15 -13.61
N LYS A 28 14.36 -7.07 -14.91
CA LYS A 28 14.84 -8.18 -15.72
C LYS A 28 16.19 -8.70 -15.22
N LYS A 29 17.13 -7.79 -14.97
CA LYS A 29 18.45 -8.10 -14.40
C LYS A 29 18.33 -8.88 -13.10
N TYR A 30 17.50 -8.42 -12.18
CA TYR A 30 17.33 -9.07 -10.88
C TYR A 30 16.53 -10.37 -10.96
N ALA A 31 15.56 -10.49 -11.84
CA ALA A 31 14.89 -11.76 -12.12
C ALA A 31 15.88 -12.81 -12.65
N GLN A 32 16.78 -12.41 -13.57
CA GLN A 32 17.84 -13.26 -14.09
C GLN A 32 18.83 -13.70 -13.00
N LYS A 33 19.21 -12.77 -12.11
CA LYS A 33 20.08 -13.08 -10.96
C LYS A 33 19.47 -14.13 -10.03
N LEU A 34 18.15 -14.12 -9.81
CA LEU A 34 17.48 -15.18 -9.04
C LEU A 34 17.53 -16.55 -9.74
N ILE A 35 17.48 -16.58 -11.07
CA ILE A 35 17.67 -17.84 -11.83
C ILE A 35 19.09 -18.36 -11.66
N GLU A 36 20.08 -17.50 -11.82
CA GLU A 36 21.52 -17.84 -11.66
C GLU A 36 21.83 -18.35 -10.25
N ASN A 37 21.19 -17.76 -9.23
CA ASN A 37 21.30 -18.22 -7.84
C ASN A 37 20.52 -19.53 -7.56
N GLY A 38 19.75 -20.04 -8.54
CA GLY A 38 18.91 -21.22 -8.39
C GLY A 38 17.61 -21.00 -7.58
N GLU A 39 17.28 -19.75 -7.24
CA GLU A 39 16.11 -19.38 -6.43
C GLU A 39 14.86 -19.04 -7.29
N ALA A 40 15.02 -18.93 -8.61
CA ALA A 40 13.93 -18.80 -9.57
C ALA A 40 14.11 -19.76 -10.75
N TYR A 41 13.12 -19.83 -11.62
CA TYR A 41 13.17 -20.67 -12.82
C TYR A 41 12.22 -20.20 -13.91
N TYR A 42 12.51 -20.60 -15.16
CA TYR A 42 11.64 -20.37 -16.30
C TYR A 42 10.43 -21.30 -16.28
N CYS A 43 9.25 -20.75 -16.51
CA CYS A 43 8.01 -21.52 -16.63
C CYS A 43 7.37 -21.27 -17.99
N PHE A 44 7.27 -22.32 -18.80
CA PHE A 44 6.74 -22.32 -20.16
C PHE A 44 5.29 -22.82 -20.25
N CYS A 45 4.57 -22.86 -19.12
CA CYS A 45 3.18 -23.33 -19.11
C CYS A 45 2.27 -22.34 -19.83
N ALA A 46 1.52 -22.83 -20.82
CA ALA A 46 0.47 -22.06 -21.49
C ALA A 46 -0.69 -21.70 -20.54
N ALA A 47 -1.39 -20.60 -20.83
CA ALA A 47 -2.49 -20.11 -20.01
C ALA A 47 -3.62 -21.15 -19.86
N GLU A 48 -3.96 -21.83 -20.96
CA GLU A 48 -5.01 -22.87 -21.02
C GLU A 48 -4.70 -24.04 -20.07
N ARG A 49 -3.42 -24.44 -20.00
CA ARG A 49 -2.98 -25.48 -19.05
C ARG A 49 -3.19 -25.04 -17.60
N LEU A 50 -2.81 -23.82 -17.29
CA LEU A 50 -2.94 -23.28 -15.94
C LEU A 50 -4.40 -23.14 -15.52
N GLU A 51 -5.27 -22.73 -16.43
CA GLU A 51 -6.70 -22.62 -16.21
C GLU A 51 -7.34 -24.00 -15.96
N ARG A 52 -7.00 -24.99 -16.78
CA ARG A 52 -7.46 -26.38 -16.59
C ARG A 52 -7.07 -26.92 -15.23
N ILE A 53 -5.85 -26.68 -14.77
CA ILE A 53 -5.40 -27.15 -13.44
C ILE A 53 -6.19 -26.48 -12.34
N ARG A 54 -6.40 -25.15 -12.41
CA ARG A 54 -7.21 -24.41 -11.42
C ARG A 54 -8.63 -24.98 -11.34
N LYS A 55 -9.22 -25.27 -12.49
CA LYS A 55 -10.56 -25.88 -12.55
C LYS A 55 -10.60 -27.22 -11.83
N ILE A 56 -9.68 -28.12 -12.15
CA ILE A 56 -9.55 -29.44 -11.50
C ILE A 56 -9.34 -29.30 -9.98
N GLN A 57 -8.48 -28.39 -9.55
CA GLN A 57 -8.25 -28.13 -8.12
C GLN A 57 -9.52 -27.65 -7.42
N THR A 58 -10.26 -26.73 -8.03
CA THR A 58 -11.52 -26.22 -7.49
C THR A 58 -12.59 -27.30 -7.40
N GLU A 59 -12.75 -28.11 -8.44
CA GLU A 59 -13.68 -29.25 -8.46
C GLU A 59 -13.36 -30.28 -7.35
N ASN A 60 -12.07 -30.46 -7.05
CA ASN A 60 -11.60 -31.34 -5.98
C ASN A 60 -11.51 -30.63 -4.60
N LYS A 61 -12.08 -29.43 -4.44
CA LYS A 61 -12.04 -28.63 -3.21
C LYS A 61 -10.61 -28.36 -2.69
N MET A 62 -9.65 -28.34 -3.58
CA MET A 62 -8.27 -27.97 -3.30
C MET A 62 -8.07 -26.46 -3.52
N ALA A 63 -7.18 -25.83 -2.75
CA ALA A 63 -6.82 -24.44 -3.00
C ALA A 63 -6.18 -24.28 -4.38
N PRO A 64 -6.72 -23.41 -5.27
CA PRO A 64 -6.14 -23.19 -6.58
C PRO A 64 -4.70 -22.64 -6.49
N GLY A 65 -3.79 -23.23 -7.24
CA GLY A 65 -2.40 -22.81 -7.24
C GLY A 65 -1.59 -23.41 -8.39
N TYR A 66 -0.38 -22.89 -8.58
CA TYR A 66 0.52 -23.46 -9.58
C TYR A 66 1.07 -24.81 -9.12
N ASP A 67 1.01 -25.81 -10.00
CA ASP A 67 1.42 -27.19 -9.71
C ASP A 67 2.94 -27.45 -9.75
N ARG A 68 3.74 -26.40 -10.02
CA ARG A 68 5.22 -26.44 -10.10
C ARG A 68 5.77 -27.31 -11.24
N ASN A 69 5.00 -27.53 -12.29
CA ASN A 69 5.38 -28.40 -13.41
C ASN A 69 6.78 -28.07 -14.01
N CYS A 70 7.09 -26.78 -14.24
CA CYS A 70 8.38 -26.40 -14.84
C CYS A 70 9.52 -26.25 -13.81
N ARG A 71 9.27 -26.47 -12.51
CA ARG A 71 10.28 -26.29 -11.46
C ARG A 71 11.47 -27.25 -11.58
N HIS A 72 11.25 -28.39 -12.21
CA HIS A 72 12.20 -29.51 -12.29
C HIS A 72 12.71 -29.76 -13.71
N LEU A 73 12.48 -28.82 -14.63
CA LEU A 73 13.07 -28.90 -15.98
C LEU A 73 14.59 -28.92 -15.88
N THR A 74 15.23 -29.77 -16.71
CA THR A 74 16.68 -29.79 -16.79
C THR A 74 17.22 -28.56 -17.52
N PRO A 75 18.50 -28.19 -17.35
CA PRO A 75 19.10 -27.09 -18.10
C PRO A 75 18.95 -27.25 -19.61
N GLU A 76 19.07 -28.48 -20.13
CA GLU A 76 18.92 -28.80 -21.56
C GLU A 76 17.49 -28.55 -22.06
N GLU A 77 16.49 -28.97 -21.28
CA GLU A 77 15.07 -28.71 -21.60
C GLU A 77 14.75 -27.21 -21.57
N VAL A 78 15.32 -26.46 -20.62
CA VAL A 78 15.17 -25.00 -20.55
C VAL A 78 15.80 -24.35 -21.78
N GLN A 79 17.05 -24.70 -22.14
CA GLN A 79 17.73 -24.17 -23.29
C GLN A 79 17.00 -24.47 -24.60
N LYS A 80 16.50 -25.71 -24.76
CA LYS A 80 15.67 -26.10 -25.89
C LYS A 80 14.44 -25.21 -26.04
N ASN A 81 13.68 -25.03 -24.95
CA ASN A 81 12.47 -24.19 -24.96
C ASN A 81 12.76 -22.72 -25.27
N LEU A 82 13.88 -22.19 -24.75
CA LEU A 82 14.32 -20.83 -25.07
C LEU A 82 14.74 -20.70 -26.53
N ALA A 83 15.51 -21.66 -27.07
CA ALA A 83 15.92 -21.67 -28.49
C ALA A 83 14.72 -21.80 -29.44
N GLU A 84 13.68 -22.52 -29.05
CA GLU A 84 12.41 -22.60 -29.80
C GLU A 84 11.56 -21.32 -29.70
N GLY A 85 12.01 -20.29 -28.97
CA GLY A 85 11.29 -19.03 -28.78
C GLY A 85 9.97 -19.16 -28.00
N LYS A 86 9.82 -20.18 -27.16
CA LYS A 86 8.60 -20.37 -26.37
C LYS A 86 8.42 -19.21 -25.37
N PRO A 87 7.20 -18.63 -25.29
CA PRO A 87 6.91 -17.64 -24.28
C PRO A 87 7.08 -18.22 -22.87
N TYR A 88 7.63 -17.45 -21.97
CA TYR A 88 7.87 -17.87 -20.61
C TYR A 88 7.55 -16.78 -19.58
N VAL A 89 7.39 -17.19 -18.34
CA VAL A 89 7.42 -16.33 -17.17
C VAL A 89 8.52 -16.81 -16.23
N ILE A 90 9.01 -15.92 -15.36
CA ILE A 90 9.96 -16.30 -14.30
C ILE A 90 9.19 -16.46 -12.99
N ARG A 91 9.42 -17.59 -12.30
CA ARG A 91 8.77 -17.91 -11.03
C ARG A 91 9.79 -18.08 -9.90
N LEU A 92 9.43 -17.62 -8.71
CA LEU A 92 10.21 -17.87 -7.49
C LEU A 92 10.10 -19.33 -7.07
N LYS A 93 11.17 -19.91 -6.54
CA LYS A 93 11.18 -21.22 -5.89
C LYS A 93 10.84 -21.06 -4.40
N VAL A 94 9.56 -21.06 -4.04
CA VAL A 94 9.12 -20.99 -2.64
C VAL A 94 9.53 -22.27 -1.88
N GLN A 95 10.14 -22.10 -0.70
CA GLN A 95 10.58 -23.22 0.16
C GLN A 95 9.44 -23.65 1.09
N LYS A 96 8.72 -24.72 0.74
CA LYS A 96 7.50 -25.15 1.45
C LYS A 96 7.70 -25.66 2.89
N LYS A 97 8.69 -26.49 3.11
CA LYS A 97 8.84 -27.26 4.38
C LYS A 97 9.42 -26.48 5.56
N LYS A 98 9.41 -25.14 5.51
CA LYS A 98 9.98 -24.27 6.53
C LYS A 98 8.93 -23.27 7.04
N LYS A 99 9.30 -22.55 8.08
CA LYS A 99 8.56 -21.36 8.52
C LYS A 99 9.37 -20.13 8.13
N THR A 100 8.69 -19.07 7.79
CA THR A 100 9.27 -17.73 7.65
C THR A 100 8.94 -16.94 8.91
N VAL A 101 9.96 -16.38 9.53
CA VAL A 101 9.82 -15.54 10.74
C VAL A 101 10.32 -14.16 10.38
N PHE A 102 9.58 -13.14 10.80
CA PHE A 102 9.98 -11.74 10.69
C PHE A 102 9.41 -10.95 11.87
N HIS A 103 10.11 -9.89 12.24
CA HIS A 103 9.65 -8.95 13.26
C HIS A 103 8.82 -7.84 12.64
N ASP A 104 7.74 -7.45 13.30
CA ASP A 104 6.90 -6.31 12.96
C ASP A 104 6.83 -5.36 14.16
N HIS A 105 7.10 -4.09 13.95
CA HIS A 105 7.15 -3.10 15.04
C HIS A 105 5.85 -2.96 15.82
N ILE A 106 4.70 -3.22 15.18
CA ILE A 106 3.38 -3.12 15.82
C ILE A 106 2.96 -4.47 16.40
N LEU A 107 3.12 -5.54 15.63
CA LEU A 107 2.54 -6.85 15.93
C LEU A 107 3.52 -7.81 16.63
N GLY A 108 4.81 -7.45 16.70
CA GLY A 108 5.86 -8.30 17.23
C GLY A 108 6.28 -9.40 16.24
N ASP A 109 6.79 -10.52 16.76
CA ASP A 109 7.29 -11.62 15.93
C ASP A 109 6.15 -12.39 15.26
N ILE A 110 6.18 -12.43 13.93
CA ILE A 110 5.21 -13.16 13.12
C ILE A 110 5.87 -14.43 12.57
N VAL A 111 5.24 -15.57 12.84
CA VAL A 111 5.68 -16.88 12.36
C VAL A 111 4.68 -17.40 11.33
N TRP A 112 5.12 -17.54 10.07
CA TRP A 112 4.28 -17.97 8.96
C TRP A 112 4.68 -19.33 8.43
N LYS A 113 3.72 -20.24 8.21
CA LYS A 113 3.99 -21.51 7.55
C LYS A 113 4.17 -21.28 6.06
N ASN A 114 5.29 -21.74 5.50
CA ASN A 114 5.56 -21.53 4.07
C ASN A 114 4.59 -22.31 3.14
N GLU A 115 3.87 -23.28 3.68
CA GLU A 115 2.81 -24.01 2.97
C GLU A 115 1.65 -23.09 2.60
N ASP A 116 1.40 -22.04 3.39
CA ASP A 116 0.34 -21.06 3.19
C ASP A 116 0.75 -19.93 2.21
N ILE A 117 2.02 -19.90 1.77
CA ILE A 117 2.48 -18.99 0.73
C ILE A 117 2.05 -19.52 -0.64
N SER A 118 1.59 -18.62 -1.51
CA SER A 118 1.24 -18.95 -2.89
C SER A 118 2.36 -19.77 -3.55
N PRO A 119 2.05 -20.91 -4.17
CA PRO A 119 3.07 -21.78 -4.74
C PRO A 119 3.75 -21.14 -5.95
N ASP A 120 5.03 -20.88 -5.81
CA ASP A 120 5.94 -20.38 -6.86
C ASP A 120 5.34 -19.24 -7.70
N PRO A 121 5.08 -18.07 -7.09
CA PRO A 121 4.46 -16.95 -7.77
C PRO A 121 5.30 -16.44 -8.95
N VAL A 122 4.64 -15.85 -9.93
CA VAL A 122 5.30 -15.16 -11.05
C VAL A 122 6.00 -13.91 -10.53
N LEU A 123 7.25 -13.74 -10.89
CA LEU A 123 8.07 -12.56 -10.63
C LEU A 123 8.13 -11.65 -11.86
N LEU A 124 8.40 -12.23 -13.03
CA LEU A 124 8.44 -11.53 -14.32
C LEU A 124 7.44 -12.19 -15.26
N LYS A 125 6.59 -11.40 -15.88
CA LYS A 125 5.58 -11.83 -16.85
C LYS A 125 6.19 -12.06 -18.23
N SER A 126 5.45 -12.72 -19.12
CA SER A 126 5.89 -13.00 -20.50
C SER A 126 6.09 -11.75 -21.36
N ASP A 127 5.44 -10.65 -21.01
CA ASP A 127 5.63 -9.33 -21.64
C ASP A 127 6.87 -8.59 -21.11
N GLY A 128 7.63 -9.19 -20.19
CA GLY A 128 8.81 -8.60 -19.57
C GLY A 128 8.51 -7.65 -18.40
N PHE A 129 7.23 -7.44 -18.04
CA PHE A 129 6.86 -6.62 -16.89
C PHE A 129 7.00 -7.40 -15.59
N PRO A 130 7.53 -6.78 -14.52
CA PRO A 130 7.57 -7.41 -13.20
C PRO A 130 6.16 -7.52 -12.62
N THR A 131 5.97 -8.47 -11.73
CA THR A 131 4.86 -8.41 -10.79
C THR A 131 5.20 -7.44 -9.65
N TYR A 132 4.18 -7.00 -8.91
CA TYR A 132 4.36 -6.16 -7.72
C TYR A 132 5.43 -6.73 -6.77
N HIS A 133 5.42 -8.04 -6.55
CA HIS A 133 6.36 -8.68 -5.62
C HIS A 133 7.82 -8.49 -6.01
N LEU A 134 8.18 -8.62 -7.28
CA LEU A 134 9.55 -8.39 -7.73
C LEU A 134 9.90 -6.89 -7.71
N ALA A 135 9.02 -6.06 -8.27
CA ALA A 135 9.27 -4.63 -8.38
C ALA A 135 9.48 -3.99 -7.02
N ASN A 136 8.58 -4.25 -6.06
CA ASN A 136 8.63 -3.71 -4.71
C ASN A 136 9.95 -4.08 -4.00
N ILE A 137 10.38 -5.35 -4.03
CA ILE A 137 11.61 -5.80 -3.34
C ILE A 137 12.87 -5.18 -3.96
N VAL A 138 12.92 -5.10 -5.29
CA VAL A 138 14.05 -4.50 -6.00
C VAL A 138 14.09 -2.99 -5.75
N ASP A 139 12.94 -2.32 -5.79
CA ASP A 139 12.85 -0.89 -5.54
C ASP A 139 13.22 -0.54 -4.10
N ASP A 140 12.65 -1.22 -3.12
CA ASP A 140 12.97 -1.01 -1.70
C ASP A 140 14.46 -1.17 -1.43
N HIS A 141 15.10 -2.22 -1.99
CA HIS A 141 16.53 -2.44 -1.83
C HIS A 141 17.37 -1.36 -2.51
N MET A 142 17.06 -1.03 -3.77
CA MET A 142 17.83 -0.07 -4.55
C MET A 142 17.63 1.37 -4.10
N MET A 143 16.45 1.69 -3.58
CA MET A 143 16.13 3.00 -3.00
C MET A 143 16.49 3.11 -1.51
N LYS A 144 17.15 2.07 -0.94
CA LYS A 144 17.62 2.09 0.45
C LYS A 144 16.52 2.29 1.49
N ILE A 145 15.33 1.74 1.22
CA ILE A 145 14.20 1.80 2.15
C ILE A 145 14.57 1.07 3.45
N SER A 146 14.54 1.79 4.56
CA SER A 146 14.84 1.23 5.88
C SER A 146 13.60 0.63 6.57
N HIS A 147 12.43 1.22 6.37
CA HIS A 147 11.17 0.81 7.00
C HIS A 147 10.06 0.74 5.98
N VAL A 148 9.34 -0.38 5.94
CA VAL A 148 8.12 -0.56 5.13
C VAL A 148 6.91 -0.39 6.05
N MET A 149 6.26 0.77 5.94
CA MET A 149 5.03 1.10 6.67
C MET A 149 3.84 0.95 5.74
N ARG A 150 2.95 -0.01 5.99
CA ARG A 150 1.80 -0.31 5.13
C ARG A 150 0.64 -0.94 5.90
N ALA A 151 -0.53 -1.04 5.27
CA ALA A 151 -1.70 -1.64 5.91
C ALA A 151 -1.49 -3.14 6.19
N GLN A 152 -2.04 -3.63 7.30
CA GLN A 152 -1.94 -5.03 7.73
C GLN A 152 -2.52 -6.05 6.73
N GLU A 153 -3.31 -5.62 5.75
CA GLU A 153 -3.78 -6.49 4.65
C GLU A 153 -2.64 -7.07 3.81
N TRP A 154 -1.43 -6.48 3.90
CA TRP A 154 -0.23 -6.95 3.23
C TRP A 154 0.58 -7.99 4.02
N ILE A 155 0.19 -8.28 5.27
CA ILE A 155 0.85 -9.31 6.10
C ILE A 155 0.96 -10.65 5.37
N PRO A 156 -0.07 -11.18 4.68
CA PRO A 156 0.04 -12.46 3.98
C PRO A 156 1.09 -12.48 2.85
N SER A 157 1.47 -11.31 2.31
CA SER A 157 2.52 -11.20 1.29
C SER A 157 3.92 -11.06 1.89
N THR A 158 4.04 -10.63 3.14
CA THR A 158 5.34 -10.37 3.79
C THR A 158 6.24 -11.61 3.86
N PRO A 159 5.75 -12.82 4.18
CA PRO A 159 6.59 -14.02 4.18
C PRO A 159 7.23 -14.32 2.83
N LEU A 160 6.50 -14.05 1.74
CA LEU A 160 7.05 -14.14 0.38
C LEU A 160 8.16 -13.12 0.16
N HIS A 161 7.95 -11.88 0.58
CA HIS A 161 8.94 -10.80 0.47
C HIS A 161 10.22 -11.14 1.25
N VAL A 162 10.09 -11.62 2.49
CA VAL A 162 11.24 -12.06 3.31
C VAL A 162 12.03 -13.18 2.61
N GLN A 163 11.34 -14.15 1.99
CA GLN A 163 12.02 -15.19 1.20
C GLN A 163 12.75 -14.61 -0.01
N MET A 164 12.18 -13.61 -0.67
CA MET A 164 12.81 -12.95 -1.82
C MET A 164 14.07 -12.17 -1.41
N TYR A 165 14.01 -11.39 -0.31
CA TYR A 165 15.21 -10.75 0.24
C TYR A 165 16.31 -11.77 0.52
N LYS A 166 15.94 -12.89 1.15
CA LYS A 166 16.88 -13.98 1.42
C LYS A 166 17.44 -14.62 0.14
N ALA A 167 16.62 -14.82 -0.88
CA ALA A 167 17.02 -15.37 -2.17
C ALA A 167 18.03 -14.47 -2.91
N PHE A 168 17.93 -13.16 -2.71
CA PHE A 168 18.92 -12.19 -3.18
C PHE A 168 20.17 -12.09 -2.30
N GLY A 169 20.16 -12.65 -1.10
CA GLY A 169 21.21 -12.43 -0.09
C GLY A 169 21.17 -11.03 0.51
N TRP A 170 20.02 -10.37 0.50
CA TRP A 170 19.81 -9.03 1.04
C TRP A 170 19.18 -9.07 2.43
N GLN A 171 19.51 -8.07 3.24
CA GLN A 171 18.76 -7.78 4.45
C GLN A 171 17.44 -7.12 4.07
N HIS A 172 16.34 -7.56 4.67
CA HIS A 172 15.02 -6.91 4.47
C HIS A 172 14.93 -5.64 5.33
N PRO A 173 14.09 -4.66 4.92
CA PRO A 173 13.76 -3.52 5.76
C PRO A 173 12.98 -3.93 7.01
N GLU A 174 12.87 -3.03 7.96
CA GLU A 174 11.98 -3.17 9.10
C GLU A 174 10.53 -3.12 8.64
N PHE A 175 9.66 -3.96 9.22
CA PHE A 175 8.23 -3.99 8.86
C PHE A 175 7.37 -3.34 9.93
N CYS A 176 6.38 -2.57 9.48
CA CYS A 176 5.41 -1.91 10.32
C CYS A 176 4.03 -1.98 9.66
N HIS A 177 3.23 -2.99 10.04
CA HIS A 177 1.90 -3.19 9.48
C HIS A 177 0.84 -2.48 10.30
N LEU A 178 0.40 -1.33 9.78
CA LEU A 178 -0.61 -0.47 10.41
C LEU A 178 -1.98 -1.14 10.43
N PRO A 179 -2.73 -1.03 11.54
CA PRO A 179 -4.07 -1.56 11.62
C PRO A 179 -5.01 -0.87 10.63
N MET A 180 -6.13 -1.53 10.34
CA MET A 180 -7.14 -0.99 9.44
C MET A 180 -7.88 0.18 10.11
N VAL A 181 -8.23 1.17 9.32
CA VAL A 181 -9.22 2.17 9.70
C VAL A 181 -10.60 1.67 9.27
N ASN A 182 -11.50 1.55 10.21
CA ASN A 182 -12.85 1.04 10.01
C ASN A 182 -13.90 2.16 10.00
N GLY A 183 -15.03 1.91 9.34
CA GLY A 183 -16.22 2.71 9.50
C GLY A 183 -16.97 2.38 10.81
N SER A 184 -18.05 3.07 11.08
CA SER A 184 -18.90 2.86 12.28
C SER A 184 -19.52 1.46 12.35
N ASP A 185 -19.60 0.73 11.23
CA ASP A 185 -20.08 -0.65 11.15
C ASP A 185 -19.00 -1.70 11.45
N GLY A 186 -17.81 -1.27 11.85
CA GLY A 186 -16.66 -2.14 12.15
C GLY A 186 -15.97 -2.73 10.90
N LYS A 187 -16.42 -2.40 9.69
CA LYS A 187 -15.80 -2.87 8.46
C LYS A 187 -14.81 -1.82 7.92
N LYS A 188 -13.88 -2.26 7.07
CA LYS A 188 -12.90 -1.37 6.42
C LYS A 188 -13.58 -0.12 5.87
N LEU A 189 -13.02 1.05 6.22
CA LEU A 189 -13.49 2.35 5.73
C LEU A 189 -13.52 2.36 4.19
N SER A 190 -14.61 2.80 3.62
CA SER A 190 -14.83 2.84 2.18
C SER A 190 -15.80 3.96 1.81
N LYS A 191 -15.94 4.29 0.53
CA LYS A 191 -16.82 5.35 0.01
C LYS A 191 -18.28 5.26 0.52
N ARG A 192 -18.78 4.07 0.84
CA ARG A 192 -20.12 3.89 1.41
C ARG A 192 -20.29 4.47 2.84
N HIS A 193 -19.20 4.73 3.55
CA HIS A 193 -19.22 5.31 4.90
C HIS A 193 -19.13 6.83 4.88
N GLY A 194 -18.90 7.44 3.70
CA GLY A 194 -18.72 8.87 3.57
C GLY A 194 -17.50 9.25 2.73
N SER A 195 -17.08 10.50 2.83
CA SER A 195 -15.87 10.99 2.15
C SER A 195 -14.64 10.24 2.62
N THR A 196 -13.84 9.76 1.68
CA THR A 196 -12.61 9.03 1.93
C THR A 196 -11.41 9.58 1.16
N SER A 197 -11.63 10.52 0.25
CA SER A 197 -10.56 11.17 -0.50
C SER A 197 -10.28 12.58 0.02
N LEU A 198 -9.03 13.04 -0.11
CA LEU A 198 -8.64 14.40 0.28
C LEU A 198 -9.40 15.48 -0.49
N ASN A 199 -9.69 15.24 -1.77
CA ASN A 199 -10.45 16.18 -2.59
C ASN A 199 -11.90 16.32 -2.09
N GLU A 200 -12.52 15.22 -1.66
CA GLU A 200 -13.85 15.26 -1.06
C GLU A 200 -13.86 16.03 0.27
N PHE A 201 -12.87 15.83 1.13
CA PHE A 201 -12.75 16.59 2.37
C PHE A 201 -12.52 18.08 2.09
N ARG A 202 -11.64 18.40 1.14
CA ARG A 202 -11.42 19.78 0.71
C ARG A 202 -12.69 20.46 0.21
N ALA A 203 -13.43 19.78 -0.69
CA ALA A 203 -14.70 20.29 -1.23
C ALA A 203 -15.78 20.51 -0.17
N ARG A 204 -15.67 19.83 0.98
CA ARG A 204 -16.56 19.98 2.14
C ARG A 204 -16.08 21.03 3.15
N GLY A 205 -15.02 21.76 2.85
CA GLY A 205 -14.50 22.83 3.71
C GLY A 205 -13.69 22.33 4.91
N TYR A 206 -13.14 21.11 4.87
CA TYR A 206 -12.22 20.67 5.90
C TYR A 206 -10.83 21.28 5.67
N LEU A 207 -10.30 21.89 6.72
CA LEU A 207 -8.96 22.47 6.70
C LEU A 207 -7.88 21.37 6.72
N PRO A 208 -6.76 21.56 6.00
CA PRO A 208 -5.66 20.60 5.99
C PRO A 208 -5.16 20.23 7.38
N GLN A 209 -5.02 21.23 8.28
CA GLN A 209 -4.54 21.04 9.65
C GLN A 209 -5.47 20.11 10.45
N ALA A 210 -6.79 20.28 10.28
CA ALA A 210 -7.79 19.44 10.96
C ALA A 210 -7.68 17.98 10.51
N ILE A 211 -7.53 17.76 9.20
CA ILE A 211 -7.40 16.40 8.63
C ILE A 211 -6.11 15.76 9.13
N VAL A 212 -4.97 16.46 9.04
CA VAL A 212 -3.67 15.93 9.46
C VAL A 212 -3.68 15.57 10.93
N ASN A 213 -4.13 16.47 11.79
CA ASN A 213 -4.17 16.24 13.24
C ASN A 213 -5.11 15.07 13.58
N TYR A 214 -6.32 15.06 13.03
CA TYR A 214 -7.29 13.99 13.28
C TYR A 214 -6.76 12.61 12.82
N VAL A 215 -6.20 12.51 11.62
CA VAL A 215 -5.66 11.24 11.08
C VAL A 215 -4.45 10.77 11.90
N ALA A 216 -3.58 11.68 12.32
CA ALA A 216 -2.46 11.35 13.20
C ALA A 216 -2.94 10.75 14.53
N MET A 217 -3.98 11.31 15.11
CA MET A 217 -4.57 10.81 16.36
C MET A 217 -5.33 9.48 16.22
N LEU A 218 -5.74 9.09 15.00
CA LEU A 218 -6.31 7.76 14.77
C LEU A 218 -5.27 6.66 14.89
N GLY A 219 -4.06 6.92 14.41
CA GLY A 219 -2.99 5.90 14.27
C GLY A 219 -1.98 5.92 15.40
N CYS A 220 -1.92 6.98 16.20
CA CYS A 220 -0.83 7.21 17.14
C CYS A 220 -1.36 7.84 18.44
N SER A 221 -0.71 7.51 19.56
CA SER A 221 -0.95 8.15 20.84
C SER A 221 0.27 9.04 21.17
N TYR A 222 0.01 10.32 21.47
CA TYR A 222 1.08 11.28 21.76
C TYR A 222 1.10 11.65 23.25
N GLU A 223 0.57 12.79 23.63
CA GLU A 223 0.56 13.27 25.01
C GLU A 223 -0.84 13.12 25.64
N GLU A 224 -0.90 12.71 26.90
CA GLU A 224 -2.17 12.56 27.62
C GLU A 224 -2.90 13.90 27.74
N GLY A 225 -4.18 13.92 27.37
CA GLY A 225 -5.05 15.09 27.49
C GLY A 225 -4.84 16.18 26.41
N LYS A 226 -3.87 16.05 25.51
CA LYS A 226 -3.70 16.97 24.39
C LYS A 226 -4.25 16.37 23.10
N GLU A 227 -5.13 17.09 22.43
CA GLU A 227 -5.77 16.66 21.17
C GLU A 227 -5.33 17.46 19.95
N PHE A 228 -4.84 18.68 20.13
CA PHE A 228 -4.49 19.59 19.03
C PHE A 228 -2.99 19.75 18.91
N TYR A 229 -2.48 19.47 17.70
CA TYR A 229 -1.06 19.53 17.37
C TYR A 229 -0.84 20.17 16.03
N THR A 230 0.22 20.93 15.91
CA THR A 230 0.76 21.35 14.61
C THR A 230 1.44 20.19 13.91
N LEU A 231 1.66 20.29 12.60
CA LEU A 231 2.40 19.28 11.83
C LEU A 231 3.83 19.09 12.36
N ASP A 232 4.49 20.18 12.75
CA ASP A 232 5.86 20.13 13.28
C ASP A 232 5.92 19.44 14.66
N GLU A 233 4.93 19.70 15.54
CA GLU A 233 4.80 18.97 16.81
C GLU A 233 4.58 17.47 16.57
N LEU A 234 3.65 17.11 15.66
CA LEU A 234 3.40 15.72 15.31
C LEU A 234 4.68 15.03 14.78
N ALA A 235 5.42 15.70 13.91
CA ALA A 235 6.68 15.19 13.36
C ALA A 235 7.74 15.00 14.45
N SER A 236 7.87 15.95 15.39
CA SER A 236 8.86 15.87 16.48
C SER A 236 8.55 14.82 17.54
N LEU A 237 7.27 14.58 17.79
CA LEU A 237 6.77 13.62 18.79
C LEU A 237 6.59 12.21 18.24
N PHE A 238 6.58 12.03 16.94
CA PHE A 238 6.35 10.72 16.32
C PHE A 238 7.43 9.71 16.74
N ARG A 239 6.97 8.54 17.18
CA ARG A 239 7.80 7.36 17.45
C ARG A 239 7.02 6.13 16.99
N LEU A 240 7.72 5.11 16.45
CA LEU A 240 7.09 3.86 16.00
C LEU A 240 6.37 3.14 17.15
N GLU A 241 6.89 3.24 18.35
CA GLU A 241 6.34 2.63 19.56
C GLU A 241 5.00 3.24 19.98
N HIS A 242 4.70 4.44 19.51
CA HIS A 242 3.42 5.14 19.79
C HIS A 242 2.30 4.71 18.83
N LEU A 243 2.60 3.89 17.83
CA LEU A 243 1.59 3.41 16.88
C LEU A 243 0.61 2.44 17.57
N ASN A 244 -0.66 2.69 17.35
CA ASN A 244 -1.74 1.89 17.93
C ASN A 244 -1.79 0.50 17.28
N LYS A 245 -2.00 -0.56 18.08
CA LYS A 245 -2.14 -1.94 17.60
C LYS A 245 -3.57 -2.27 17.18
N ALA A 246 -4.55 -1.61 17.77
CA ALA A 246 -5.96 -1.85 17.50
C ALA A 246 -6.45 -1.05 16.27
N PRO A 247 -7.37 -1.61 15.48
CA PRO A 247 -8.05 -0.85 14.43
C PRO A 247 -8.75 0.39 14.98
N ALA A 248 -8.58 1.53 14.31
CA ALA A 248 -9.28 2.75 14.64
C ALA A 248 -10.64 2.81 13.92
N VAL A 249 -11.62 3.48 14.54
CA VAL A 249 -12.90 3.79 13.88
C VAL A 249 -12.87 5.25 13.43
N PHE A 250 -13.16 5.48 12.15
CA PHE A 250 -13.25 6.82 11.60
C PHE A 250 -14.56 7.48 12.02
N ASP A 251 -14.46 8.51 12.85
CA ASP A 251 -15.58 9.28 13.37
C ASP A 251 -15.63 10.67 12.70
N TYR A 252 -16.60 10.84 11.80
CA TYR A 252 -16.80 12.10 11.09
C TYR A 252 -17.19 13.25 12.02
N LYS A 253 -17.95 12.98 13.09
CA LYS A 253 -18.32 14.02 14.09
C LYS A 253 -17.08 14.52 14.82
N LYS A 254 -16.18 13.61 15.16
CA LYS A 254 -14.92 14.00 15.79
C LYS A 254 -14.06 14.81 14.81
N LEU A 255 -13.99 14.45 13.52
CA LEU A 255 -13.30 15.24 12.51
C LEU A 255 -13.94 16.63 12.36
N GLU A 256 -15.27 16.73 12.36
CA GLU A 256 -15.99 18.03 12.36
C GLU A 256 -15.64 18.89 13.58
N TYR A 257 -15.56 18.28 14.74
CA TYR A 257 -15.11 18.97 15.96
C TYR A 257 -13.69 19.54 15.81
N TYR A 258 -12.75 18.76 15.28
CA TYR A 258 -11.40 19.23 14.98
C TYR A 258 -11.44 20.39 13.97
N ASN A 259 -12.17 20.22 12.87
CA ASN A 259 -12.27 21.26 11.85
C ASN A 259 -12.84 22.57 12.40
N GLY A 260 -13.91 22.50 13.17
CA GLY A 260 -14.50 23.67 13.81
C GLY A 260 -13.54 24.38 14.77
N ASN A 261 -12.69 23.64 15.48
CA ASN A 261 -11.68 24.27 16.35
C ASN A 261 -10.61 25.02 15.52
N TYR A 262 -10.10 24.42 14.44
CA TYR A 262 -9.12 25.09 13.58
C TYR A 262 -9.72 26.30 12.84
N ILE A 263 -10.97 26.21 12.37
CA ILE A 263 -11.66 27.35 11.75
C ILE A 263 -11.78 28.54 12.72
N ARG A 264 -12.13 28.30 13.97
CA ARG A 264 -12.26 29.36 14.99
C ARG A 264 -10.94 30.03 15.35
N GLN A 265 -9.81 29.40 15.06
CA GLN A 265 -8.47 29.97 15.28
C GLN A 265 -7.99 30.83 14.12
N LEU A 266 -8.63 30.78 12.94
CA LEU A 266 -8.26 31.57 11.79
C LEU A 266 -8.55 33.05 12.03
N SER A 267 -7.66 33.93 11.58
CA SER A 267 -7.95 35.36 11.42
C SER A 267 -9.03 35.57 10.36
N ALA A 268 -9.70 36.71 10.40
CA ALA A 268 -10.70 37.10 9.39
C ALA A 268 -10.14 37.05 7.96
N GLU A 269 -8.88 37.44 7.78
CA GLU A 269 -8.22 37.40 6.47
C GLU A 269 -7.96 35.99 6.00
N GLU A 270 -7.50 35.10 6.87
CA GLU A 270 -7.28 33.67 6.54
C GLU A 270 -8.63 32.98 6.25
N LEU A 271 -9.65 33.21 7.06
CA LEU A 271 -10.98 32.69 6.83
C LEU A 271 -11.53 33.12 5.48
N TYR A 272 -11.37 34.41 5.14
CA TYR A 272 -11.75 34.92 3.82
C TYR A 272 -11.03 34.17 2.69
N LYS A 273 -9.71 34.00 2.78
CA LYS A 273 -8.93 33.25 1.76
C LYS A 273 -9.42 31.81 1.60
N TRP A 274 -9.75 31.14 2.70
CA TRP A 274 -10.26 29.77 2.65
C TRP A 274 -11.69 29.66 2.11
N THR A 275 -12.55 30.64 2.35
CA THR A 275 -13.95 30.65 1.91
C THR A 275 -14.12 31.17 0.48
N LEU A 276 -13.22 32.04 0.01
CA LEU A 276 -13.31 32.68 -1.31
C LEU A 276 -13.56 31.69 -2.47
N PRO A 277 -12.87 30.54 -2.61
CA PRO A 277 -13.13 29.58 -3.67
C PRO A 277 -14.55 29.02 -3.67
N PHE A 278 -15.16 28.89 -2.50
CA PHE A 278 -16.55 28.42 -2.36
C PHE A 278 -17.58 29.49 -2.73
N ILE A 279 -17.27 30.75 -2.40
CA ILE A 279 -18.13 31.92 -2.73
C ILE A 279 -18.10 32.22 -4.23
N THR A 280 -16.92 32.13 -4.85
CA THR A 280 -16.72 32.45 -6.27
C THR A 280 -17.03 31.29 -7.22
N GLY A 281 -17.32 30.10 -6.69
CA GLY A 281 -17.51 28.89 -7.49
C GLY A 281 -16.22 28.38 -8.19
N THR A 282 -15.05 28.93 -7.82
CA THR A 282 -13.76 28.49 -8.36
C THR A 282 -13.13 27.34 -7.56
N GLY A 283 -13.73 26.96 -6.43
CA GLY A 283 -13.41 25.73 -5.73
C GLY A 283 -13.91 24.52 -6.53
N ASP A 284 -13.25 23.34 -6.38
CA ASP A 284 -13.66 22.07 -6.99
C ASP A 284 -15.03 21.61 -6.43
N ALA A 285 -16.10 22.40 -6.65
CA ALA A 285 -17.47 22.10 -6.26
C ALA A 285 -18.14 21.05 -7.19
N THR A 286 -17.39 20.41 -8.07
CA THR A 286 -17.89 19.39 -9.02
C THR A 286 -17.94 17.97 -8.43
N LEU A 287 -18.14 17.83 -7.11
CA LEU A 287 -18.51 16.54 -6.57
C LEU A 287 -19.99 16.31 -6.79
N GLU A 288 -20.32 15.46 -7.76
CA GLU A 288 -21.65 14.88 -7.88
C GLU A 288 -22.02 14.23 -6.53
N ILE A 289 -23.00 14.81 -5.86
CA ILE A 289 -23.59 14.23 -4.65
C ILE A 289 -24.32 12.98 -5.11
N ASN A 290 -23.83 11.81 -4.70
CA ASN A 290 -24.54 10.55 -4.93
C ASN A 290 -25.91 10.64 -4.20
N PRO A 291 -27.04 10.68 -4.92
CA PRO A 291 -28.36 10.86 -4.31
C PRO A 291 -28.78 9.67 -3.43
N GLU A 292 -28.15 8.49 -3.59
CA GLU A 292 -28.43 7.30 -2.78
C GLU A 292 -27.71 7.28 -1.43
N ASN A 293 -26.73 8.18 -1.24
CA ASN A 293 -26.08 8.38 0.04
C ASN A 293 -26.01 9.89 0.33
N PRO A 294 -27.11 10.49 0.85
CA PRO A 294 -27.17 11.91 1.14
C PRO A 294 -26.17 12.23 2.26
N GLN A 295 -25.00 12.63 1.87
CA GLN A 295 -23.96 13.12 2.74
C GLN A 295 -24.46 14.40 3.42
N PRO A 296 -24.06 14.70 4.66
CA PRO A 296 -24.43 15.97 5.28
C PRO A 296 -24.02 17.09 4.32
N LYS A 297 -24.96 17.97 4.05
CA LYS A 297 -24.73 19.15 3.21
C LYS A 297 -23.46 19.83 3.69
N PRO A 298 -22.61 20.37 2.79
CA PRO A 298 -21.52 21.23 3.21
C PRO A 298 -22.10 22.24 4.19
N ASN A 299 -21.40 22.49 5.29
CA ASN A 299 -21.82 23.47 6.26
C ASN A 299 -21.69 24.86 5.61
N VAL A 300 -22.63 25.17 4.70
CA VAL A 300 -22.79 26.50 4.13
C VAL A 300 -23.34 27.30 5.30
N GLY A 301 -22.54 28.24 5.77
CA GLY A 301 -23.01 29.17 6.79
C GLY A 301 -24.36 29.79 6.39
N PRO A 302 -25.08 30.41 7.31
CA PRO A 302 -26.43 30.87 7.09
C PRO A 302 -26.55 31.65 5.76
N GLU A 303 -27.54 31.24 4.93
CA GLU A 303 -27.87 31.98 3.73
C GLU A 303 -28.06 33.46 4.10
N PHE A 304 -27.14 34.30 3.68
CA PHE A 304 -27.36 35.73 3.71
C PHE A 304 -28.45 36.04 2.67
N SER A 305 -29.73 36.01 3.12
CA SER A 305 -30.83 36.64 2.41
C SER A 305 -30.63 38.14 2.57
N GLY A 306 -30.03 38.79 1.57
CA GLY A 306 -30.00 40.22 1.38
C GLY A 306 -31.12 40.65 0.44
#